data_13d287170cf3ee857a31e45098e2cd6b
#
_entry.id   13d287170cf3ee857a31e45098e2cd6b
#
_cell.length_a   1.000
_cell.length_b   1.000
_cell.length_c   1.000
_cell.angle_alpha   90.00
_cell.angle_beta   90.00
_cell.angle_gamma   90.00
#
_symmetry.space_group_name_H-M   'P 1'
#
loop_
_entity.id
_entity.type
_entity.pdbx_description
1 polymer ?
#
loop_
_entity_poly.entity_id
_entity_poly.type
_entity_poly.pdbx_seq_one_letter_code
_entity_poly.pdbx_strand_id
1 'polypeptide(L)'
;MAKIITIANQKGGVGKTTTAVNLAASLAEAKQRVLLLDFDPQGNAGSGIGVREEEISIYRILSGEFPIEKGIVREVLENLDFIAADRNLSAMDAELAEEENKNFLLKEVLENIQKDYDYIFIDCPPRLGTLTVNALTASHSVLIPIQCEYYALEGLSQMTETISMVKDALNPDLTIEGILFTMYDSRNLLSQEVVKAVQEHFSDPIFKTIIPRNVRLAEAPSHGLPISLYDNSSTGAEAYRKLAAEILEKDIAY
;
A
#
# COMPACT_ATOMS: atom_id res chain seq x y z
N MET A 1 3.43 -0.16 -19.02
CA MET A 1 3.02 -1.12 -17.96
C MET A 1 2.93 -0.35 -16.68
N ALA A 2 1.96 -0.67 -15.82
CA ALA A 2 1.81 -0.02 -14.52
C ALA A 2 3.03 -0.24 -13.63
N LYS A 3 3.38 0.76 -12.82
CA LYS A 3 4.27 0.55 -11.68
C LYS A 3 3.44 -0.03 -10.53
N ILE A 4 3.77 -1.24 -10.08
CA ILE A 4 3.08 -1.93 -8.99
C ILE A 4 3.86 -1.67 -7.71
N ILE A 5 3.22 -1.05 -6.73
CA ILE A 5 3.81 -0.67 -5.44
C ILE A 5 3.00 -1.31 -4.31
N THR A 6 3.64 -2.20 -3.56
CA THR A 6 3.06 -2.75 -2.33
C THR A 6 3.30 -1.80 -1.16
N ILE A 7 2.25 -1.55 -0.35
CA ILE A 7 2.37 -0.81 0.90
C ILE A 7 2.33 -1.81 2.05
N ALA A 8 3.49 -2.05 2.66
CA ALA A 8 3.64 -3.11 3.65
C ALA A 8 4.44 -2.67 4.88
N ASN A 9 4.05 -3.20 6.02
CA ASN A 9 4.78 -3.20 7.29
C ASN A 9 4.11 -4.22 8.21
N GLN A 10 4.91 -4.98 8.98
CA GLN A 10 4.41 -5.98 9.93
C GLN A 10 3.65 -5.36 11.10
N LYS A 11 4.01 -4.13 11.49
CA LYS A 11 3.35 -3.43 12.59
C LYS A 11 1.97 -2.94 12.18
N GLY A 12 0.95 -3.28 12.98
CA GLY A 12 -0.39 -2.69 12.85
C GLY A 12 -0.40 -1.21 13.21
N GLY A 13 -1.30 -0.45 12.60
CA GLY A 13 -1.53 0.95 12.96
C GLY A 13 -0.49 1.96 12.47
N VAL A 14 0.46 1.58 11.61
CA VAL A 14 1.50 2.49 11.06
C VAL A 14 1.00 3.35 9.90
N GLY A 15 -0.26 3.24 9.50
CA GLY A 15 -0.83 4.03 8.42
C GLY A 15 -0.69 3.41 7.02
N LYS A 16 -0.59 2.07 6.88
CA LYS A 16 -0.57 1.38 5.58
C LYS A 16 -1.79 1.75 4.73
N THR A 17 -2.97 1.38 5.18
CA THR A 17 -4.24 1.65 4.49
C THR A 17 -4.47 3.15 4.25
N THR A 18 -4.17 3.98 5.27
CA THR A 18 -4.25 5.45 5.13
C THR A 18 -3.34 5.94 4.01
N THR A 19 -2.12 5.39 3.91
CA THR A 19 -1.18 5.74 2.84
C THR A 19 -1.67 5.22 1.49
N ALA A 20 -2.14 3.97 1.42
CA ALA A 20 -2.64 3.36 0.18
C ALA A 20 -3.79 4.19 -0.42
N VAL A 21 -4.80 4.48 0.38
CA VAL A 21 -5.98 5.27 -0.03
C VAL A 21 -5.59 6.69 -0.47
N ASN A 22 -4.85 7.41 0.37
CA ASN A 22 -4.61 8.83 0.12
C ASN A 22 -3.53 9.08 -0.95
N LEU A 23 -2.55 8.20 -1.07
CA LEU A 23 -1.56 8.27 -2.15
C LEU A 23 -2.20 7.92 -3.50
N ALA A 24 -3.01 6.84 -3.57
CA ALA A 24 -3.74 6.48 -4.77
C ALA A 24 -4.67 7.63 -5.23
N ALA A 25 -5.42 8.23 -4.31
CA ALA A 25 -6.27 9.38 -4.61
C ALA A 25 -5.46 10.59 -5.09
N SER A 26 -4.31 10.89 -4.46
CA SER A 26 -3.47 12.03 -4.87
C SER A 26 -2.83 11.86 -6.24
N LEU A 27 -2.45 10.63 -6.63
CA LEU A 27 -1.95 10.34 -7.98
C LEU A 27 -3.07 10.39 -9.02
N ALA A 28 -4.28 9.93 -8.68
CA ALA A 28 -5.46 10.05 -9.54
C ALA A 28 -5.83 11.54 -9.78
N GLU A 29 -5.75 12.40 -8.76
CA GLU A 29 -5.87 13.85 -8.90
C GLU A 29 -4.80 14.43 -9.84
N ALA A 30 -3.60 13.86 -9.82
CA ALA A 30 -2.51 14.21 -10.74
C ALA A 30 -2.67 13.57 -12.14
N LYS A 31 -3.88 13.07 -12.47
CA LYS A 31 -4.27 12.49 -13.77
C LYS A 31 -3.55 11.20 -14.13
N GLN A 32 -3.04 10.47 -13.15
CA GLN A 32 -2.56 9.11 -13.35
C GLN A 32 -3.74 8.14 -13.29
N ARG A 33 -3.73 7.09 -14.12
CA ARG A 33 -4.69 5.98 -14.04
C ARG A 33 -4.22 5.05 -12.95
N VAL A 34 -4.97 4.97 -11.87
CA VAL A 34 -4.57 4.25 -10.65
C VAL A 34 -5.55 3.12 -10.36
N LEU A 35 -5.02 1.97 -9.99
CA LEU A 35 -5.77 0.89 -9.34
C LEU A 35 -5.33 0.77 -7.89
N LEU A 36 -6.26 0.83 -6.96
CA LEU A 36 -6.06 0.47 -5.57
C LEU A 36 -6.63 -0.93 -5.32
N LEU A 37 -5.76 -1.86 -4.91
CA LEU A 37 -6.12 -3.21 -4.51
C LEU A 37 -6.07 -3.31 -2.99
N ASP A 38 -7.22 -3.55 -2.36
CA ASP A 38 -7.27 -3.96 -0.95
C ASP A 38 -6.88 -5.45 -0.85
N PHE A 39 -5.83 -5.74 -0.10
CA PHE A 39 -5.33 -7.10 0.09
C PHE A 39 -5.30 -7.50 1.57
N ASP A 40 -5.93 -6.67 2.42
CA ASP A 40 -6.15 -6.96 3.84
C ASP A 40 -7.56 -7.57 4.02
N PRO A 41 -7.70 -8.77 4.61
CA PRO A 41 -9.01 -9.38 4.90
C PRO A 41 -9.96 -8.49 5.71
N GLN A 42 -9.47 -7.42 6.34
CA GLN A 42 -10.29 -6.46 7.08
C GLN A 42 -11.07 -5.49 6.17
N GLY A 43 -10.68 -5.33 4.89
CA GLY A 43 -11.40 -4.50 3.92
C GLY A 43 -11.39 -3.00 4.24
N ASN A 44 -10.35 -2.52 4.92
CA ASN A 44 -10.30 -1.14 5.41
C ASN A 44 -10.07 -0.10 4.30
N ALA A 45 -9.40 -0.47 3.20
CA ALA A 45 -9.19 0.45 2.09
C ALA A 45 -10.51 0.76 1.38
N GLY A 46 -11.37 -0.25 1.18
CA GLY A 46 -12.72 -0.05 0.64
C GLY A 46 -13.53 0.93 1.48
N SER A 47 -13.56 0.72 2.80
CA SER A 47 -14.23 1.65 3.72
C SER A 47 -13.68 3.08 3.60
N GLY A 48 -12.36 3.22 3.40
CA GLY A 48 -11.67 4.51 3.28
C GLY A 48 -12.01 5.31 2.02
N ILE A 49 -12.56 4.67 0.98
CA ILE A 49 -12.97 5.30 -0.28
C ILE A 49 -14.47 5.18 -0.57
N GLY A 50 -15.25 4.71 0.44
CA GLY A 50 -16.71 4.62 0.33
C GLY A 50 -17.24 3.40 -0.42
N VAL A 51 -16.39 2.43 -0.77
CA VAL A 51 -16.80 1.15 -1.33
C VAL A 51 -17.11 0.19 -0.19
N ARG A 52 -18.31 -0.39 -0.21
CA ARG A 52 -18.76 -1.37 0.78
C ARG A 52 -19.17 -2.64 0.06
N GLU A 53 -18.87 -3.78 0.68
CA GLU A 53 -19.31 -5.12 0.28
C GLU A 53 -19.49 -5.33 -1.24
N GLU A 54 -18.41 -5.69 -1.92
CA GLU A 54 -18.45 -6.07 -3.33
C GLU A 54 -18.67 -7.58 -3.47
N GLU A 55 -19.49 -7.98 -4.43
CA GLU A 55 -19.79 -9.39 -4.68
C GLU A 55 -18.55 -10.17 -5.16
N ILE A 56 -17.69 -9.51 -5.95
CA ILE A 56 -16.47 -10.11 -6.50
C ILE A 56 -15.26 -9.45 -5.85
N SER A 57 -14.69 -10.14 -4.85
CA SER A 57 -13.50 -9.75 -4.14
C SER A 57 -12.24 -10.34 -4.79
N ILE A 58 -11.06 -9.84 -4.36
CA ILE A 58 -9.77 -10.41 -4.77
C ILE A 58 -9.64 -11.88 -4.39
N TYR A 59 -10.25 -12.34 -3.28
CA TYR A 59 -10.27 -13.74 -2.89
C TYR A 59 -10.92 -14.62 -3.99
N ARG A 60 -12.09 -14.23 -4.49
CA ARG A 60 -12.81 -14.99 -5.53
C ARG A 60 -12.08 -14.97 -6.87
N ILE A 61 -11.31 -13.91 -7.14
CA ILE A 61 -10.44 -13.83 -8.31
C ILE A 61 -9.29 -14.83 -8.18
N LEU A 62 -8.58 -14.80 -7.04
CA LEU A 62 -7.45 -15.71 -6.80
C LEU A 62 -7.85 -17.19 -6.69
N SER A 63 -9.09 -17.46 -6.26
CA SER A 63 -9.67 -18.81 -6.27
C SER A 63 -10.09 -19.27 -7.68
N GLY A 64 -9.93 -18.43 -8.71
CA GLY A 64 -10.27 -18.76 -10.10
C GLY A 64 -11.76 -18.74 -10.44
N GLU A 65 -12.61 -18.23 -9.52
CA GLU A 65 -14.06 -18.14 -9.76
C GLU A 65 -14.41 -17.07 -10.82
N PHE A 66 -13.66 -15.98 -10.83
CA PHE A 66 -13.88 -14.86 -11.74
C PHE A 66 -12.57 -14.33 -12.31
N PRO A 67 -12.58 -13.83 -13.57
CA PRO A 67 -11.46 -13.06 -14.11
C PRO A 67 -11.36 -11.71 -13.38
N ILE A 68 -10.13 -11.16 -13.27
CA ILE A 68 -9.85 -9.95 -12.48
C ILE A 68 -10.66 -8.73 -12.94
N GLU A 69 -10.94 -8.62 -14.23
CA GLU A 69 -11.71 -7.51 -14.82
C GLU A 69 -13.12 -7.39 -14.23
N LYS A 70 -13.67 -8.49 -13.73
CA LYS A 70 -15.02 -8.53 -13.13
C LYS A 70 -15.04 -8.01 -11.70
N GLY A 71 -13.91 -8.05 -10.99
CA GLY A 71 -13.81 -7.54 -9.63
C GLY A 71 -13.37 -6.08 -9.56
N ILE A 72 -13.14 -5.42 -10.71
CA ILE A 72 -12.75 -4.01 -10.73
C ILE A 72 -13.99 -3.13 -10.58
N VAL A 73 -14.06 -2.39 -9.49
CA VAL A 73 -15.00 -1.29 -9.28
C VAL A 73 -14.43 -0.06 -9.96
N ARG A 74 -15.05 0.33 -11.08
CA ARG A 74 -14.56 1.42 -11.91
C ARG A 74 -14.89 2.79 -11.35
N GLU A 75 -13.95 3.72 -11.50
CA GLU A 75 -14.16 5.14 -11.22
C GLU A 75 -14.73 5.42 -9.82
N VAL A 76 -14.20 4.73 -8.80
CA VAL A 76 -14.56 5.06 -7.41
C VAL A 76 -14.23 6.53 -7.09
N LEU A 77 -13.22 7.07 -7.79
CA LEU A 77 -12.90 8.49 -7.98
C LEU A 77 -12.45 8.68 -9.43
N GLU A 78 -12.41 9.90 -9.92
CA GLU A 78 -11.85 10.20 -11.24
C GLU A 78 -10.43 9.65 -11.36
N ASN A 79 -10.15 8.79 -12.34
CA ASN A 79 -8.89 8.07 -12.58
C ASN A 79 -8.48 7.05 -11.50
N LEU A 80 -9.35 6.69 -10.58
CA LEU A 80 -9.11 5.67 -9.56
C LEU A 80 -10.12 4.54 -9.65
N ASP A 81 -9.63 3.35 -9.93
CA ASP A 81 -10.38 2.09 -9.84
C ASP A 81 -10.01 1.35 -8.56
N PHE A 82 -10.84 0.39 -8.16
CA PHE A 82 -10.64 -0.34 -6.91
C PHE A 82 -10.96 -1.82 -7.06
N ILE A 83 -10.22 -2.68 -6.34
CA ILE A 83 -10.56 -4.09 -6.13
C ILE A 83 -10.68 -4.33 -4.62
N ALA A 84 -11.81 -4.90 -4.20
CA ALA A 84 -12.12 -5.13 -2.80
C ALA A 84 -11.49 -6.42 -2.26
N ALA A 85 -11.11 -6.42 -0.97
CA ALA A 85 -10.90 -7.62 -0.19
C ALA A 85 -12.19 -8.06 0.51
N ASP A 86 -12.21 -9.33 0.93
CA ASP A 86 -13.20 -9.84 1.87
C ASP A 86 -12.55 -10.72 2.94
N ARG A 87 -13.33 -11.13 3.94
CA ARG A 87 -12.84 -11.92 5.08
C ARG A 87 -12.34 -13.30 4.70
N ASN A 88 -12.82 -13.86 3.56
CA ASN A 88 -12.40 -15.17 3.08
C ASN A 88 -10.94 -15.16 2.66
N LEU A 89 -10.39 -14.01 2.31
CA LEU A 89 -8.98 -13.86 1.99
C LEU A 89 -8.06 -14.37 3.13
N SER A 90 -8.53 -14.36 4.39
CA SER A 90 -7.79 -14.94 5.52
C SER A 90 -7.64 -16.46 5.47
N ALA A 91 -8.44 -17.16 4.66
CA ALA A 91 -8.36 -18.61 4.49
C ALA A 91 -7.27 -19.04 3.49
N MET A 92 -6.77 -18.10 2.67
CA MET A 92 -5.79 -18.38 1.62
C MET A 92 -4.52 -19.08 2.14
N ASP A 93 -4.05 -18.74 3.35
CA ASP A 93 -2.88 -19.39 3.95
C ASP A 93 -3.07 -20.92 4.10
N ALA A 94 -4.27 -21.35 4.48
CA ALA A 94 -4.59 -22.76 4.67
C ALA A 94 -4.96 -23.45 3.34
N GLU A 95 -5.71 -22.78 2.49
CA GLU A 95 -6.19 -23.33 1.22
C GLU A 95 -5.06 -23.53 0.22
N LEU A 96 -4.08 -22.63 0.22
CA LEU A 96 -2.94 -22.70 -0.70
C LEU A 96 -1.71 -23.41 -0.11
N ALA A 97 -1.80 -24.01 1.07
CA ALA A 97 -0.64 -24.58 1.75
C ALA A 97 0.15 -25.55 0.88
N GLU A 98 -0.53 -26.35 0.06
CA GLU A 98 0.04 -27.40 -0.80
C GLU A 98 0.18 -26.98 -2.28
N GLU A 99 -0.25 -25.77 -2.65
CA GLU A 99 -0.16 -25.28 -4.03
C GLU A 99 1.27 -24.85 -4.37
N GLU A 100 1.83 -25.37 -5.46
CA GLU A 100 3.20 -25.05 -5.91
C GLU A 100 3.34 -23.57 -6.29
N ASN A 101 2.32 -22.99 -6.94
CA ASN A 101 2.33 -21.61 -7.44
C ASN A 101 1.76 -20.58 -6.44
N LYS A 102 1.51 -20.95 -5.20
CA LYS A 102 0.82 -20.11 -4.20
C LYS A 102 1.37 -18.68 -4.05
N ASN A 103 2.65 -18.50 -4.31
CA ASN A 103 3.30 -17.19 -4.15
C ASN A 103 3.19 -16.28 -5.39
N PHE A 104 2.68 -16.79 -6.51
CA PHE A 104 2.62 -16.09 -7.80
C PHE A 104 1.19 -15.74 -8.26
N LEU A 105 0.17 -16.17 -7.53
CA LEU A 105 -1.23 -16.01 -7.93
C LEU A 105 -1.60 -14.55 -8.20
N LEU A 106 -1.21 -13.63 -7.32
CA LEU A 106 -1.50 -12.22 -7.50
C LEU A 106 -0.76 -11.65 -8.72
N LYS A 107 0.49 -12.05 -8.94
CA LYS A 107 1.27 -11.63 -10.11
C LYS A 107 0.58 -12.04 -11.40
N GLU A 108 0.16 -13.31 -11.51
CA GLU A 108 -0.49 -13.87 -12.70
C GLU A 108 -1.80 -13.11 -13.04
N VAL A 109 -2.62 -12.79 -12.05
CA VAL A 109 -3.87 -12.07 -12.32
C VAL A 109 -3.64 -10.60 -12.67
N LEU A 110 -2.65 -9.93 -12.06
CA LEU A 110 -2.34 -8.52 -12.36
C LEU A 110 -1.73 -8.34 -13.75
N GLU A 111 -1.01 -9.30 -14.30
CA GLU A 111 -0.46 -9.26 -15.65
C GLU A 111 -1.53 -8.96 -16.73
N ASN A 112 -2.76 -9.40 -16.51
CA ASN A 112 -3.85 -9.18 -17.46
C ASN A 112 -4.30 -7.72 -17.57
N ILE A 113 -4.14 -6.92 -16.52
CA ILE A 113 -4.69 -5.56 -16.42
C ILE A 113 -3.64 -4.46 -16.28
N GLN A 114 -2.38 -4.78 -16.00
CA GLN A 114 -1.34 -3.77 -15.72
C GLN A 114 -1.09 -2.77 -16.87
N LYS A 115 -1.49 -3.08 -18.11
CA LYS A 115 -1.40 -2.17 -19.25
C LYS A 115 -2.41 -1.02 -19.21
N ASP A 116 -3.48 -1.17 -18.44
CA ASP A 116 -4.58 -0.23 -18.36
C ASP A 116 -4.34 0.89 -17.34
N TYR A 117 -3.31 0.72 -16.49
CA TYR A 117 -2.96 1.63 -15.40
C TYR A 117 -1.55 2.20 -15.54
N ASP A 118 -1.32 3.31 -14.87
CA ASP A 118 0.01 3.89 -14.66
C ASP A 118 0.59 3.42 -13.32
N TYR A 119 -0.27 3.29 -12.30
CA TYR A 119 0.07 2.77 -10.98
C TYR A 119 -0.93 1.73 -10.48
N ILE A 120 -0.43 0.71 -9.79
CA ILE A 120 -1.23 -0.24 -9.00
C ILE A 120 -0.69 -0.24 -7.58
N PHE A 121 -1.52 0.13 -6.60
CA PHE A 121 -1.19 0.05 -5.19
C PHE A 121 -1.82 -1.17 -4.56
N ILE A 122 -1.04 -1.90 -3.74
CA ILE A 122 -1.51 -3.07 -2.99
C ILE A 122 -1.43 -2.74 -1.50
N ASP A 123 -2.59 -2.64 -0.82
CA ASP A 123 -2.66 -2.45 0.63
C ASP A 123 -2.59 -3.80 1.35
N CYS A 124 -1.50 -4.05 2.08
CA CYS A 124 -1.22 -5.34 2.71
C CYS A 124 -1.68 -5.42 4.17
N PRO A 125 -2.07 -6.64 4.64
CA PRO A 125 -2.32 -6.88 6.05
C PRO A 125 -1.05 -6.70 6.91
N PRO A 126 -1.20 -6.55 8.25
CA PRO A 126 -0.07 -6.36 9.16
C PRO A 126 0.65 -7.68 9.51
N ARG A 127 0.48 -8.75 8.73
CA ARG A 127 1.10 -10.04 8.96
C ARG A 127 1.98 -10.43 7.79
N LEU A 128 3.13 -11.04 8.09
CA LEU A 128 3.94 -11.72 7.09
C LEU A 128 3.39 -13.13 6.89
N GLY A 129 2.49 -13.28 5.93
CA GLY A 129 1.92 -14.55 5.50
C GLY A 129 1.91 -14.63 3.98
N THR A 130 1.22 -15.64 3.44
CA THR A 130 1.10 -15.88 2.01
C THR A 130 0.62 -14.64 1.24
N LEU A 131 -0.30 -13.86 1.81
CA LEU A 131 -0.80 -12.62 1.20
C LEU A 131 0.33 -11.60 0.99
N THR A 132 1.10 -11.30 2.04
CA THR A 132 2.20 -10.34 1.91
C THR A 132 3.27 -10.84 0.94
N VAL A 133 3.59 -12.14 0.95
CA VAL A 133 4.53 -12.73 -0.01
C VAL A 133 4.00 -12.60 -1.44
N ASN A 134 2.72 -12.88 -1.70
CA ASN A 134 2.09 -12.67 -3.01
C ASN A 134 2.18 -11.21 -3.47
N ALA A 135 1.86 -10.25 -2.59
CA ALA A 135 1.95 -8.84 -2.88
C ALA A 135 3.39 -8.42 -3.27
N LEU A 136 4.39 -8.85 -2.49
CA LEU A 136 5.80 -8.57 -2.76
C LEU A 136 6.29 -9.24 -4.05
N THR A 137 5.83 -10.46 -4.34
CA THR A 137 6.18 -11.20 -5.56
C THR A 137 5.61 -10.54 -6.82
N ALA A 138 4.43 -9.92 -6.70
CA ALA A 138 3.75 -9.22 -7.79
C ALA A 138 4.25 -7.78 -8.02
N SER A 139 5.04 -7.23 -7.08
CA SER A 139 5.37 -5.80 -7.09
C SER A 139 6.73 -5.48 -7.71
N HIS A 140 6.86 -4.26 -8.23
CA HIS A 140 8.14 -3.68 -8.63
C HIS A 140 8.87 -3.09 -7.42
N SER A 141 8.12 -2.50 -6.47
CA SER A 141 8.70 -1.89 -5.29
C SER A 141 7.77 -1.94 -4.07
N VAL A 142 8.37 -1.67 -2.91
CA VAL A 142 7.68 -1.64 -1.61
C VAL A 142 7.83 -0.27 -0.96
N LEU A 143 6.71 0.39 -0.66
CA LEU A 143 6.65 1.56 0.19
C LEU A 143 6.44 1.09 1.63
N ILE A 144 7.30 1.51 2.55
CA ILE A 144 7.30 1.07 3.94
C ILE A 144 6.89 2.24 4.85
N PRO A 145 5.60 2.36 5.23
CA PRO A 145 5.19 3.35 6.23
C PRO A 145 5.67 2.92 7.61
N ILE A 146 6.29 3.85 8.34
CA ILE A 146 6.72 3.63 9.72
C ILE A 146 6.22 4.77 10.62
N GLN A 147 5.69 4.42 11.77
CA GLN A 147 5.34 5.39 12.80
C GLN A 147 6.58 5.73 13.61
N CYS A 148 6.78 7.05 13.91
CA CYS A 148 7.93 7.52 14.68
C CYS A 148 7.81 7.18 16.18
N GLU A 149 7.91 5.90 16.52
CA GLU A 149 7.84 5.32 17.87
C GLU A 149 9.03 4.40 18.15
N TYR A 150 9.23 4.05 19.42
CA TYR A 150 10.39 3.30 19.92
C TYR A 150 10.71 2.02 19.11
N TYR A 151 9.70 1.23 18.75
CA TYR A 151 9.89 -0.02 18.00
C TYR A 151 9.97 0.15 16.47
N ALA A 152 10.13 1.38 15.97
CA ALA A 152 10.17 1.63 14.52
C ALA A 152 11.34 0.95 13.82
N LEU A 153 12.54 1.01 14.43
CA LEU A 153 13.76 0.40 13.88
C LEU A 153 13.68 -1.12 13.81
N GLU A 154 13.15 -1.76 14.84
CA GLU A 154 12.97 -3.22 14.87
C GLU A 154 12.00 -3.67 13.78
N GLY A 155 10.84 -3.03 13.68
CA GLY A 155 9.85 -3.35 12.65
C GLY A 155 10.37 -3.09 11.23
N LEU A 156 11.19 -2.06 11.04
CA LEU A 156 11.82 -1.77 9.76
C LEU A 156 12.86 -2.84 9.39
N SER A 157 13.73 -3.26 10.33
CA SER A 157 14.69 -4.34 10.10
C SER A 157 14.01 -5.65 9.71
N GLN A 158 12.95 -6.03 10.40
CA GLN A 158 12.19 -7.25 10.07
C GLN A 158 11.54 -7.16 8.68
N MET A 159 11.07 -5.98 8.30
CA MET A 159 10.47 -5.79 6.98
C MET A 159 11.53 -5.85 5.86
N THR A 160 12.67 -5.21 6.04
CA THR A 160 13.78 -5.26 5.07
C THR A 160 14.35 -6.67 4.91
N GLU A 161 14.46 -7.44 5.99
CA GLU A 161 14.82 -8.86 5.93
C GLU A 161 13.83 -9.68 5.08
N THR A 162 12.53 -9.47 5.29
CA THR A 162 11.49 -10.15 4.52
C THR A 162 11.55 -9.78 3.04
N ILE A 163 11.75 -8.51 2.71
CA ILE A 163 11.93 -8.05 1.34
C ILE A 163 13.14 -8.72 0.69
N SER A 164 14.26 -8.82 1.41
CA SER A 164 15.46 -9.51 0.93
C SER A 164 15.17 -10.98 0.63
N MET A 165 14.48 -11.70 1.54
CA MET A 165 14.12 -13.10 1.33
C MET A 165 13.23 -13.30 0.09
N VAL A 166 12.25 -12.43 -0.13
CA VAL A 166 11.39 -12.48 -1.32
C VAL A 166 12.19 -12.15 -2.57
N LYS A 167 13.07 -11.16 -2.50
CA LYS A 167 13.96 -10.78 -3.61
C LYS A 167 14.85 -11.95 -4.03
N ASP A 168 15.46 -12.63 -3.08
CA ASP A 168 16.39 -13.72 -3.36
C ASP A 168 15.69 -14.97 -3.91
N ALA A 169 14.46 -15.24 -3.50
CA ALA A 169 13.77 -16.49 -3.81
C ALA A 169 12.70 -16.38 -4.90
N LEU A 170 12.00 -15.25 -5.01
CA LEU A 170 10.74 -15.14 -5.78
C LEU A 170 10.71 -13.97 -6.76
N ASN A 171 11.29 -12.82 -6.42
CA ASN A 171 11.22 -11.59 -7.21
C ASN A 171 12.55 -10.83 -7.18
N PRO A 172 13.55 -11.21 -8.01
CA PRO A 172 14.90 -10.60 -8.01
C PRO A 172 14.91 -9.10 -8.30
N ASP A 173 13.91 -8.58 -8.97
CA ASP A 173 13.79 -7.17 -9.36
C ASP A 173 13.12 -6.31 -8.29
N LEU A 174 12.63 -6.90 -7.19
CA LEU A 174 11.95 -6.18 -6.10
C LEU A 174 12.90 -5.14 -5.47
N THR A 175 12.42 -3.92 -5.35
CA THR A 175 13.16 -2.82 -4.73
C THR A 175 12.38 -2.18 -3.58
N ILE A 176 13.04 -1.39 -2.75
CA ILE A 176 12.36 -0.53 -1.78
C ILE A 176 12.08 0.81 -2.45
N GLU A 177 10.79 1.17 -2.59
CA GLU A 177 10.35 2.46 -3.12
C GLU A 177 10.78 3.60 -2.20
N GLY A 178 10.60 3.39 -0.92
CA GLY A 178 11.07 4.28 0.12
C GLY A 178 10.42 4.01 1.47
N ILE A 179 11.10 4.48 2.51
CA ILE A 179 10.61 4.50 3.89
C ILE A 179 9.84 5.80 4.07
N LEU A 180 8.59 5.72 4.52
CA LEU A 180 7.69 6.86 4.76
C LEU A 180 7.43 7.04 6.25
N PHE A 181 7.87 8.14 6.82
CA PHE A 181 7.52 8.50 8.19
C PHE A 181 6.07 8.95 8.28
N THR A 182 5.31 8.35 9.19
CA THR A 182 3.90 8.63 9.42
C THR A 182 3.64 9.08 10.85
N MET A 183 2.51 9.77 11.07
CA MET A 183 2.07 10.25 12.39
C MET A 183 3.16 11.04 13.13
N TYR A 184 3.99 11.75 12.38
CA TYR A 184 5.07 12.54 12.93
C TYR A 184 4.53 13.73 13.73
N ASP A 185 5.07 13.95 14.92
CA ASP A 185 4.84 15.14 15.72
C ASP A 185 6.17 15.84 15.97
N SER A 186 6.37 17.02 15.38
CA SER A 186 7.60 17.79 15.50
C SER A 186 7.91 18.28 16.93
N ARG A 187 6.89 18.28 17.81
CA ARG A 187 7.05 18.66 19.22
C ARG A 187 7.54 17.49 20.08
N ASN A 188 7.49 16.26 19.55
CA ASN A 188 7.91 15.06 20.26
C ASN A 188 9.36 14.73 19.94
N LEU A 189 10.23 14.78 20.94
CA LEU A 189 11.65 14.49 20.81
C LEU A 189 11.88 13.04 20.29
N LEU A 190 11.10 12.08 20.75
CA LEU A 190 11.20 10.70 20.28
C LEU A 190 10.97 10.60 18.76
N SER A 191 10.02 11.36 18.22
CA SER A 191 9.79 11.37 16.76
C SER A 191 11.02 11.87 15.99
N GLN A 192 11.71 12.87 16.51
CA GLN A 192 12.93 13.42 15.90
C GLN A 192 14.10 12.42 15.99
N GLU A 193 14.25 11.76 17.16
CA GLU A 193 15.28 10.74 17.39
C GLU A 193 15.09 9.53 16.49
N VAL A 194 13.85 9.05 16.29
CA VAL A 194 13.53 7.93 15.39
C VAL A 194 13.88 8.28 13.94
N VAL A 195 13.49 9.47 13.46
CA VAL A 195 13.84 9.91 12.09
C VAL A 195 15.36 9.92 11.90
N LYS A 196 16.10 10.49 12.84
CA LYS A 196 17.56 10.53 12.78
C LYS A 196 18.17 9.13 12.81
N ALA A 197 17.70 8.26 13.70
CA ALA A 197 18.20 6.89 13.82
C ALA A 197 17.95 6.08 12.54
N VAL A 198 16.79 6.20 11.89
CA VAL A 198 16.52 5.58 10.59
C VAL A 198 17.47 6.10 9.52
N GLN A 199 17.68 7.42 9.43
CA GLN A 199 18.59 8.03 8.47
C GLN A 199 20.07 7.61 8.67
N GLU A 200 20.48 7.31 9.90
CA GLU A 200 21.83 6.89 10.22
C GLU A 200 22.09 5.39 10.02
N HIS A 201 21.06 4.54 10.16
CA HIS A 201 21.23 3.08 10.20
C HIS A 201 20.72 2.35 8.95
N PHE A 202 19.90 3.00 8.13
CA PHE A 202 19.36 2.40 6.90
C PHE A 202 19.88 3.14 5.67
N SER A 203 20.33 2.38 4.68
CA SER A 203 20.79 2.90 3.39
C SER A 203 19.69 2.96 2.33
N ASP A 204 18.53 2.40 2.65
CA ASP A 204 17.40 2.36 1.75
C ASP A 204 16.83 3.78 1.48
N PRO A 205 16.15 3.99 0.35
CA PRO A 205 15.54 5.28 0.05
C PRO A 205 14.57 5.71 1.15
N ILE A 206 14.66 6.96 1.58
CA ILE A 206 13.75 7.58 2.54
C ILE A 206 13.05 8.74 1.82
N PHE A 207 11.71 8.79 1.90
CA PHE A 207 10.96 9.91 1.36
C PHE A 207 11.29 11.20 2.10
N LYS A 208 11.43 12.31 1.37
CA LYS A 208 11.59 13.65 1.95
C LYS A 208 10.29 14.08 2.62
N THR A 209 9.17 13.64 2.05
CA THR A 209 7.83 13.88 2.57
C THR A 209 7.62 13.09 3.86
N ILE A 210 7.09 13.76 4.88
CA ILE A 210 6.71 13.17 6.18
C ILE A 210 5.22 13.40 6.37
N ILE A 211 4.47 12.35 6.73
CA ILE A 211 3.04 12.46 7.02
C ILE A 211 2.85 12.86 8.49
N PRO A 212 2.31 14.05 8.77
CA PRO A 212 2.12 14.50 10.14
C PRO A 212 1.00 13.73 10.86
N ARG A 213 1.03 13.72 12.17
CA ARG A 213 -0.14 13.33 12.97
C ARG A 213 -1.27 14.32 12.70
N ASN A 214 -2.38 13.84 12.15
CA ASN A 214 -3.48 14.68 11.71
C ASN A 214 -4.82 14.00 12.02
N VAL A 215 -5.68 14.67 12.77
CA VAL A 215 -7.00 14.15 13.18
C VAL A 215 -7.90 13.94 11.96
N ARG A 216 -7.82 14.80 10.95
CA ARG A 216 -8.64 14.71 9.73
C ARG A 216 -8.35 13.42 8.94
N LEU A 217 -7.08 12.95 8.93
CA LEU A 217 -6.72 11.66 8.35
C LEU A 217 -7.37 10.47 9.07
N ALA A 218 -7.61 10.60 10.38
CA ALA A 218 -8.30 9.56 11.15
C ALA A 218 -9.83 9.62 10.99
N GLU A 219 -10.39 10.80 10.75
CA GLU A 219 -11.84 11.01 10.56
C GLU A 219 -12.31 10.63 9.16
N ALA A 220 -11.54 10.96 8.12
CA ALA A 220 -11.91 10.80 6.72
C ALA A 220 -12.46 9.39 6.36
N PRO A 221 -11.86 8.26 6.82
CA PRO A 221 -12.39 6.94 6.53
C PRO A 221 -13.80 6.68 7.07
N SER A 222 -14.20 7.33 8.18
CA SER A 222 -15.56 7.20 8.72
C SER A 222 -16.62 7.83 7.80
N HIS A 223 -16.19 8.70 6.90
CA HIS A 223 -17.01 9.33 5.87
C HIS A 223 -16.88 8.64 4.50
N GLY A 224 -16.04 7.61 4.38
CA GLY A 224 -15.78 6.92 3.12
C GLY A 224 -15.07 7.81 2.09
N LEU A 225 -14.20 8.72 2.53
CA LEU A 225 -13.55 9.70 1.67
C LEU A 225 -12.03 9.71 1.91
N PRO A 226 -11.21 9.80 0.86
CA PRO A 226 -9.81 10.17 1.03
C PRO A 226 -9.70 11.59 1.58
N ILE A 227 -8.56 11.92 2.18
CA ILE A 227 -8.35 13.19 2.86
C ILE A 227 -8.52 14.40 1.94
N SER A 228 -8.17 14.28 0.68
CA SER A 228 -8.30 15.35 -0.31
C SER A 228 -9.76 15.76 -0.57
N LEU A 229 -10.69 14.82 -0.45
CA LEU A 229 -12.13 15.08 -0.58
C LEU A 229 -12.79 15.42 0.77
N TYR A 230 -12.24 14.92 1.88
CA TYR A 230 -12.77 15.18 3.22
C TYR A 230 -12.37 16.57 3.74
N ASP A 231 -11.06 16.89 3.67
CA ASP A 231 -10.51 18.21 4.06
C ASP A 231 -9.28 18.53 3.20
N ASN A 232 -9.54 19.10 2.03
CA ASN A 232 -8.54 19.41 1.01
C ASN A 232 -7.43 20.37 1.50
N SER A 233 -7.74 21.20 2.50
CA SER A 233 -6.82 22.19 3.08
C SER A 233 -6.01 21.64 4.24
N SER A 234 -6.27 20.42 4.70
CA SER A 234 -5.56 19.84 5.83
C SER A 234 -4.07 19.58 5.52
N THR A 235 -3.25 19.61 6.57
CA THR A 235 -1.83 19.25 6.45
C THR A 235 -1.63 17.81 6.00
N GLY A 236 -2.60 16.93 6.25
CA GLY A 236 -2.61 15.56 5.75
C GLY A 236 -2.79 15.49 4.24
N ALA A 237 -3.75 16.25 3.68
CA ALA A 237 -3.97 16.32 2.24
C ALA A 237 -2.74 16.89 1.51
N GLU A 238 -2.17 17.97 2.05
CA GLU A 238 -0.95 18.56 1.50
C GLU A 238 0.23 17.57 1.50
N ALA A 239 0.40 16.81 2.59
CA ALA A 239 1.47 15.83 2.70
C ALA A 239 1.34 14.70 1.68
N TYR A 240 0.14 14.15 1.44
CA TYR A 240 -0.04 13.11 0.43
C TYR A 240 0.11 13.62 -1.00
N ARG A 241 -0.28 14.86 -1.30
CA ARG A 241 0.03 15.48 -2.61
C ARG A 241 1.54 15.66 -2.81
N LYS A 242 2.29 16.04 -1.77
CA LYS A 242 3.75 16.11 -1.83
C LYS A 242 4.38 14.74 -2.05
N LEU A 243 3.87 13.70 -1.39
CA LEU A 243 4.32 12.33 -1.58
C LEU A 243 4.06 11.85 -3.01
N ALA A 244 2.88 12.13 -3.55
CA ALA A 244 2.54 11.81 -4.94
C ALA A 244 3.49 12.51 -5.93
N ALA A 245 3.76 13.80 -5.72
CA ALA A 245 4.73 14.54 -6.53
C ALA A 245 6.14 13.95 -6.44
N GLU A 246 6.58 13.55 -5.25
CA GLU A 246 7.90 12.93 -5.05
C GLU A 246 8.03 11.58 -5.78
N ILE A 247 6.96 10.78 -5.85
CA ILE A 247 6.93 9.52 -6.61
C ILE A 247 7.01 9.83 -8.11
N LEU A 248 6.21 10.76 -8.61
CA LEU A 248 6.22 11.15 -10.03
C LEU A 248 7.58 11.71 -10.47
N GLU A 249 8.25 12.50 -9.64
CA GLU A 249 9.60 13.02 -9.92
C GLU A 249 10.64 11.90 -10.03
N LYS A 250 10.57 10.87 -9.18
CA LYS A 250 11.46 9.72 -9.25
C LYS A 250 11.27 8.96 -10.56
N ASP A 251 10.04 8.76 -11.02
CA ASP A 251 9.74 7.97 -12.21
C ASP A 251 10.13 8.69 -13.52
N ILE A 252 10.24 10.01 -13.51
CA ILE A 252 10.74 10.79 -14.67
C ILE A 252 12.28 10.76 -14.74
N ALA A 253 12.96 10.51 -13.63
CA ALA A 253 14.41 10.54 -13.54
C ALA A 253 15.11 9.23 -14.01
N TYR A 254 14.34 8.20 -14.33
CA TYR A 254 14.78 6.91 -14.89
C TYR A 254 14.31 6.74 -16.33
#